data_9e720f3f443d354009f26046ccea1d8e
#
_entry.id   9e720f3f443d354009f26046ccea1d8e
#
_cell.length_a   1.000
_cell.length_b   1.000
_cell.length_c   1.000
_cell.angle_alpha   90.00
_cell.angle_beta   90.00
_cell.angle_gamma   90.00
#
_symmetry.space_group_name_H-M   'P 1'
#
loop_
_entity.id
_entity.type
_entity.pdbx_description
1 polymer ?
#
loop_
_entity_poly.entity_id
_entity_poly.type
_entity_poly.pdbx_seq_one_letter_code
_entity_poly.pdbx_strand_id
1 'polypeptide(L)'
;MLKRKAFNRIFLTTVIFFLVFAFYSLNKVNNEIEYKKDDHKASEEVIYTLNKNNYVSKTSVYVSKMLTLEDKIKEKLEIMIDKNNKNSLLPSYFKPILPQNTKVLDVVVEDSLVKVYFSKELGNITKEQSEKMIEAIVYTITNENILGVEIYVDGSMLRYVPHTKKELPTILSKEIGINKSYEVSSQNDITKVVMMY
;
A
#
# COMPACT_ATOMS: atom_id res chain seq x y z
N MET A 1 -16.73 -44.36 47.23
CA MET A 1 -15.41 -43.83 46.82
C MET A 1 -15.33 -43.39 45.33
N LEU A 2 -16.04 -44.03 44.43
CA LEU A 2 -16.04 -43.74 42.98
C LEU A 2 -16.58 -42.32 42.64
N LYS A 3 -17.60 -41.80 43.31
CA LYS A 3 -18.19 -40.46 43.02
C LYS A 3 -17.24 -39.28 43.31
N ARG A 4 -16.36 -39.39 44.29
CA ARG A 4 -15.37 -38.33 44.60
C ARG A 4 -14.27 -38.22 43.56
N LYS A 5 -13.83 -39.36 42.98
CA LYS A 5 -12.79 -39.36 41.91
C LYS A 5 -13.33 -38.80 40.59
N ALA A 6 -14.59 -39.07 40.26
CA ALA A 6 -15.25 -38.49 39.07
C ALA A 6 -15.47 -36.99 39.23
N PHE A 7 -15.88 -36.52 40.36
CA PHE A 7 -16.07 -35.08 40.66
C PHE A 7 -14.75 -34.31 40.55
N ASN A 8 -13.65 -34.83 41.09
CA ASN A 8 -12.35 -34.19 41.01
C ASN A 8 -11.82 -34.13 39.55
N ARG A 9 -12.13 -35.12 38.71
CA ARG A 9 -11.76 -35.12 37.30
C ARG A 9 -12.55 -34.05 36.52
N ILE A 10 -13.85 -33.96 36.72
CA ILE A 10 -14.72 -32.96 36.12
C ILE A 10 -14.27 -31.54 36.53
N PHE A 11 -14.01 -31.36 37.82
CA PHE A 11 -13.53 -30.08 38.34
C PHE A 11 -12.19 -29.67 37.73
N LEU A 12 -11.24 -30.60 37.61
CA LEU A 12 -9.94 -30.34 37.02
C LEU A 12 -10.05 -29.96 35.53
N THR A 13 -10.89 -30.65 34.76
CA THR A 13 -11.11 -30.32 33.35
C THR A 13 -11.78 -28.96 33.17
N THR A 14 -12.69 -28.57 34.02
CA THR A 14 -13.35 -27.26 34.00
C THR A 14 -12.36 -26.15 34.31
N VAL A 15 -11.50 -26.34 35.30
CA VAL A 15 -10.44 -25.37 35.63
C VAL A 15 -9.46 -25.18 34.47
N ILE A 16 -9.02 -26.26 33.82
CA ILE A 16 -8.13 -26.20 32.66
C ILE A 16 -8.81 -25.46 31.51
N PHE A 17 -10.09 -25.73 31.25
CA PHE A 17 -10.84 -25.05 30.20
C PHE A 17 -10.94 -23.54 30.46
N PHE A 18 -11.21 -23.16 31.74
CA PHE A 18 -11.23 -21.74 32.12
C PHE A 18 -9.87 -21.05 31.98
N LEU A 19 -8.78 -21.74 32.30
CA LEU A 19 -7.44 -21.19 32.16
C LEU A 19 -7.07 -20.99 30.67
N VAL A 20 -7.40 -21.94 29.79
CA VAL A 20 -7.19 -21.81 28.35
C VAL A 20 -8.05 -20.69 27.77
N PHE A 21 -9.31 -20.58 28.19
CA PHE A 21 -10.19 -19.51 27.75
C PHE A 21 -9.72 -18.13 28.23
N ALA A 22 -9.27 -18.02 29.48
CA ALA A 22 -8.71 -16.79 30.03
C ALA A 22 -7.43 -16.39 29.30
N PHE A 23 -6.54 -17.35 29.02
CA PHE A 23 -5.32 -17.11 28.27
C PHE A 23 -5.60 -16.64 26.83
N TYR A 24 -6.59 -17.25 26.17
CA TYR A 24 -7.03 -16.84 24.84
C TYR A 24 -7.66 -15.44 24.84
N SER A 25 -8.50 -15.16 25.85
CA SER A 25 -9.14 -13.86 26.03
C SER A 25 -8.13 -12.75 26.32
N LEU A 26 -7.13 -13.02 27.17
CA LEU A 26 -6.06 -12.07 27.49
C LEU A 26 -5.17 -11.79 26.29
N ASN A 27 -4.83 -12.80 25.48
CA ASN A 27 -4.08 -12.60 24.24
C ASN A 27 -4.86 -11.79 23.21
N LYS A 28 -6.18 -12.01 23.10
CA LYS A 28 -7.01 -11.21 22.20
C LYS A 28 -7.11 -9.75 22.65
N VAL A 29 -7.27 -9.53 23.96
CA VAL A 29 -7.32 -8.18 24.55
C VAL A 29 -5.97 -7.47 24.41
N ASN A 30 -4.86 -8.17 24.60
CA ASN A 30 -3.52 -7.57 24.43
C ASN A 30 -3.27 -7.16 22.97
N ASN A 31 -3.70 -7.93 21.99
CA ASN A 31 -3.61 -7.55 20.59
C ASN A 31 -4.48 -6.32 20.24
N GLU A 32 -5.69 -6.22 20.79
CA GLU A 32 -6.55 -5.04 20.62
C GLU A 32 -6.02 -3.81 21.38
N ILE A 33 -5.36 -4.00 22.52
CA ILE A 33 -4.77 -2.92 23.33
C ILE A 33 -3.49 -2.38 22.66
N GLU A 34 -2.72 -3.23 22.02
CA GLU A 34 -1.52 -2.80 21.28
C GLU A 34 -1.89 -1.90 20.08
N TYR A 35 -2.97 -2.22 19.36
CA TYR A 35 -3.53 -1.34 18.33
C TYR A 35 -4.11 -0.02 18.87
N LYS A 36 -4.68 0.00 20.07
CA LYS A 36 -5.23 1.22 20.67
C LYS A 36 -4.20 2.12 21.37
N LYS A 37 -3.04 1.57 21.77
CA LYS A 37 -2.03 2.32 22.52
C LYS A 37 -1.19 3.23 21.63
N ASP A 38 -1.21 3.04 20.30
CA ASP A 38 -0.43 3.81 19.34
C ASP A 38 -1.22 4.92 18.62
N ASP A 39 -2.51 5.10 18.90
CA ASP A 39 -3.39 6.11 18.28
C ASP A 39 -2.88 7.56 18.42
N HIS A 40 -1.96 7.82 19.35
CA HIS A 40 -1.39 9.15 19.54
C HIS A 40 -0.13 9.41 18.67
N LYS A 41 0.45 8.39 18.07
CA LYS A 41 1.70 8.51 17.30
C LYS A 41 1.53 8.34 15.79
N ALA A 42 0.40 7.84 15.34
CA ALA A 42 0.13 7.61 13.93
C ALA A 42 -0.93 8.56 13.37
N SER A 43 -0.80 8.93 12.10
CA SER A 43 -1.84 9.59 11.30
C SER A 43 -2.36 8.65 10.25
N GLU A 44 -3.66 8.74 9.99
CA GLU A 44 -4.27 8.06 8.86
C GLU A 44 -3.93 8.81 7.58
N GLU A 45 -3.31 8.12 6.63
CA GLU A 45 -2.88 8.66 5.36
C GLU A 45 -3.46 7.83 4.21
N VAL A 46 -3.75 8.51 3.11
CA VAL A 46 -4.25 7.86 1.90
C VAL A 46 -3.10 7.42 1.02
N ILE A 47 -3.18 6.19 0.53
CA ILE A 47 -2.33 5.65 -0.53
C ILE A 47 -3.20 5.04 -1.64
N TYR A 48 -2.60 4.87 -2.82
CA TYR A 48 -3.22 4.17 -3.94
C TYR A 48 -2.41 2.93 -4.27
N THR A 49 -3.08 1.79 -4.34
CA THR A 49 -2.45 0.51 -4.64
C THR A 49 -3.47 -0.42 -5.29
N LEU A 50 -3.09 -1.67 -5.62
CA LEU A 50 -3.99 -2.60 -6.28
C LEU A 50 -5.02 -3.18 -5.32
N ASN A 51 -6.29 -3.15 -5.69
CA ASN A 51 -7.32 -3.94 -5.03
C ASN A 51 -7.27 -5.42 -5.50
N LYS A 52 -8.12 -6.27 -4.95
CA LYS A 52 -8.20 -7.70 -5.32
C LYS A 52 -8.47 -7.95 -6.81
N ASN A 53 -9.09 -7.00 -7.51
CA ASN A 53 -9.41 -7.08 -8.93
C ASN A 53 -8.31 -6.46 -9.82
N ASN A 54 -7.15 -6.13 -9.24
CA ASN A 54 -6.00 -5.49 -9.90
C ASN A 54 -6.30 -4.09 -10.49
N TYR A 55 -7.27 -3.36 -9.93
CA TYR A 55 -7.46 -1.94 -10.21
C TYR A 55 -6.74 -1.09 -9.17
N VAL A 56 -6.19 0.04 -9.61
CA VAL A 56 -5.64 1.06 -8.70
C VAL A 56 -6.80 1.68 -7.92
N SER A 57 -6.73 1.58 -6.61
CA SER A 57 -7.78 2.04 -5.71
C SER A 57 -7.18 2.67 -4.47
N LYS A 58 -7.84 3.67 -3.91
CA LYS A 58 -7.40 4.30 -2.67
C LYS A 58 -7.68 3.41 -1.47
N THR A 59 -6.78 3.45 -0.50
CA THR A 59 -6.97 2.89 0.84
C THR A 59 -6.28 3.75 1.88
N SER A 60 -6.65 3.58 3.13
CA SER A 60 -6.00 4.26 4.25
C SER A 60 -4.95 3.36 4.88
N VAL A 61 -3.86 3.96 5.31
CA VAL A 61 -2.78 3.33 6.08
C VAL A 61 -2.38 4.25 7.22
N TYR A 62 -1.75 3.69 8.24
CA TYR A 62 -1.23 4.47 9.37
C TYR A 62 0.26 4.75 9.19
N VAL A 63 0.62 6.02 9.24
CA VAL A 63 1.98 6.55 9.10
C VAL A 63 2.33 7.35 10.35
N SER A 64 3.57 7.40 10.76
CA SER A 64 3.99 8.14 11.94
C SER A 64 3.68 9.65 11.81
N LYS A 65 3.10 10.24 12.86
CA LYS A 65 2.78 11.68 12.92
C LYS A 65 4.02 12.58 13.02
N MET A 66 5.12 12.05 13.54
CA MET A 66 6.32 12.83 13.88
C MET A 66 7.30 12.97 12.70
N LEU A 67 6.91 12.48 11.52
CA LEU A 67 7.75 12.53 10.33
C LEU A 67 7.64 13.89 9.61
N THR A 68 8.70 14.26 8.90
CA THR A 68 8.64 15.32 7.89
C THR A 68 7.72 14.94 6.74
N LEU A 69 7.40 15.87 5.85
CA LEU A 69 6.57 15.56 4.67
C LEU A 69 7.27 14.55 3.75
N GLU A 70 8.57 14.71 3.53
CA GLU A 70 9.42 13.81 2.75
C GLU A 70 9.41 12.39 3.33
N ASP A 71 9.62 12.27 4.64
CA ASP A 71 9.63 10.98 5.33
C ASP A 71 8.25 10.30 5.29
N LYS A 72 7.16 11.07 5.40
CA LYS A 72 5.81 10.54 5.26
C LYS A 72 5.54 10.00 3.85
N ILE A 73 5.95 10.73 2.82
CA ILE A 73 5.86 10.28 1.43
C ILE A 73 6.67 9.00 1.25
N LYS A 74 7.88 8.96 1.78
CA LYS A 74 8.76 7.80 1.75
C LYS A 74 8.11 6.59 2.42
N GLU A 75 7.58 6.74 3.63
CA GLU A 75 6.90 5.66 4.36
C GLU A 75 5.67 5.15 3.60
N LYS A 76 4.84 6.05 3.03
CA LYS A 76 3.70 5.69 2.18
C LYS A 76 4.12 4.84 0.99
N LEU A 77 5.19 5.21 0.30
CA LEU A 77 5.72 4.45 -0.84
C LEU A 77 6.32 3.10 -0.40
N GLU A 78 6.99 3.04 0.75
CA GLU A 78 7.53 1.80 1.29
C GLU A 78 6.46 0.77 1.70
N ILE A 79 5.27 1.24 2.11
CA ILE A 79 4.09 0.38 2.36
C ILE A 79 3.60 -0.29 1.06
N MET A 80 3.79 0.36 -0.09
CA MET A 80 3.37 -0.15 -1.40
C MET A 80 4.34 -1.18 -2.00
N ILE A 81 5.50 -1.44 -1.36
CA ILE A 81 6.49 -2.40 -1.82
C ILE A 81 6.10 -3.82 -1.40
N ASP A 82 6.24 -4.79 -2.32
CA ASP A 82 6.02 -6.20 -2.01
C ASP A 82 7.11 -6.75 -1.07
N LYS A 83 6.73 -7.02 0.17
CA LYS A 83 7.61 -7.56 1.24
C LYS A 83 7.31 -9.06 1.52
N ASN A 84 6.87 -9.84 0.53
CA ASN A 84 6.55 -11.27 0.70
C ASN A 84 5.52 -11.57 1.80
N ASN A 85 4.48 -10.77 1.93
CA ASN A 85 3.29 -10.98 2.77
C ASN A 85 3.51 -11.13 4.29
N LYS A 86 4.74 -11.14 4.81
CA LYS A 86 4.94 -11.44 6.24
C LYS A 86 4.64 -10.26 7.19
N ASN A 87 4.62 -9.02 6.68
CA ASN A 87 4.32 -7.82 7.47
C ASN A 87 3.70 -6.72 6.60
N SER A 88 2.69 -7.07 5.79
CA SER A 88 2.00 -6.05 4.99
C SER A 88 1.17 -5.14 5.90
N LEU A 89 1.43 -3.85 5.85
CA LEU A 89 0.62 -2.81 6.48
C LEU A 89 -0.64 -2.48 5.66
N LEU A 90 -0.82 -3.15 4.52
CA LEU A 90 -1.99 -2.98 3.66
C LEU A 90 -3.19 -3.76 4.22
N PRO A 91 -4.41 -3.21 4.12
CA PRO A 91 -5.63 -3.94 4.41
C PRO A 91 -5.77 -5.20 3.54
N SER A 92 -6.43 -6.25 4.05
CA SER A 92 -6.51 -7.59 3.45
C SER A 92 -7.01 -7.65 2.00
N TYR A 93 -7.70 -6.61 1.52
CA TYR A 93 -8.24 -6.53 0.15
C TYR A 93 -7.31 -5.82 -0.83
N PHE A 94 -6.14 -5.39 -0.38
CA PHE A 94 -5.18 -4.65 -1.18
C PHE A 94 -3.89 -5.43 -1.35
N LYS A 95 -3.19 -5.17 -2.45
CA LYS A 95 -1.93 -5.80 -2.82
C LYS A 95 -0.89 -4.73 -3.09
N PRO A 96 0.37 -4.97 -2.73
CA PRO A 96 1.46 -4.07 -3.10
C PRO A 96 1.57 -3.97 -4.62
N ILE A 97 1.99 -2.81 -5.12
CA ILE A 97 2.19 -2.55 -6.54
C ILE A 97 3.66 -2.32 -6.89
N LEU A 98 4.48 -1.87 -5.94
CA LEU A 98 5.91 -1.67 -6.18
C LEU A 98 6.64 -3.02 -6.10
N PRO A 99 7.56 -3.29 -7.05
CA PRO A 99 8.29 -4.56 -7.09
C PRO A 99 9.06 -4.84 -5.80
N GLN A 100 9.26 -6.12 -5.52
CA GLN A 100 10.10 -6.59 -4.44
C GLN A 100 11.52 -6.05 -4.55
N ASN A 101 12.14 -5.77 -3.40
CA ASN A 101 13.48 -5.20 -3.26
C ASN A 101 13.63 -3.76 -3.80
N THR A 102 12.57 -3.12 -4.31
CA THR A 102 12.59 -1.68 -4.57
C THR A 102 12.94 -0.93 -3.29
N LYS A 103 13.76 0.10 -3.42
CA LYS A 103 14.08 1.02 -2.32
C LYS A 103 13.68 2.43 -2.72
N VAL A 104 13.05 3.15 -1.83
CA VAL A 104 12.88 4.60 -1.93
C VAL A 104 14.16 5.22 -1.38
N LEU A 105 15.03 5.68 -2.29
CA LEU A 105 16.35 6.19 -1.94
C LEU A 105 16.25 7.58 -1.32
N ASP A 106 15.47 8.45 -1.96
CA ASP A 106 15.30 9.83 -1.53
C ASP A 106 13.95 10.39 -1.96
N VAL A 107 13.46 11.40 -1.24
CA VAL A 107 12.28 12.18 -1.56
C VAL A 107 12.61 13.66 -1.32
N VAL A 108 12.47 14.49 -2.33
CA VAL A 108 12.71 15.92 -2.25
C VAL A 108 11.42 16.67 -2.58
N VAL A 109 11.01 17.57 -1.70
CA VAL A 109 9.83 18.42 -1.91
C VAL A 109 10.28 19.82 -2.27
N GLU A 110 9.89 20.30 -3.44
CA GLU A 110 10.18 21.65 -3.95
C GLU A 110 8.84 22.34 -4.26
N ASP A 111 8.38 23.21 -3.38
CA ASP A 111 7.08 23.88 -3.47
C ASP A 111 5.92 22.86 -3.65
N SER A 112 5.33 22.83 -4.86
CA SER A 112 4.24 21.91 -5.21
C SER A 112 4.68 20.70 -6.03
N LEU A 113 5.98 20.48 -6.18
CA LEU A 113 6.60 19.39 -6.93
C LEU A 113 7.35 18.46 -5.97
N VAL A 114 7.19 17.16 -6.17
CA VAL A 114 7.95 16.14 -5.45
C VAL A 114 8.82 15.35 -6.41
N LYS A 115 10.10 15.22 -6.09
CA LYS A 115 11.04 14.34 -6.78
C LYS A 115 11.26 13.09 -5.95
N VAL A 116 11.01 11.92 -6.53
CA VAL A 116 11.20 10.64 -5.86
C VAL A 116 12.26 9.83 -6.57
N TYR A 117 13.23 9.35 -5.80
CA TYR A 117 14.35 8.56 -6.27
C TYR A 117 14.19 7.11 -5.84
N PHE A 118 14.10 6.22 -6.81
CA PHE A 118 14.00 4.78 -6.58
C PHE A 118 15.27 4.06 -7.04
N SER A 119 15.51 2.92 -6.42
CA SER A 119 16.53 1.99 -6.90
C SER A 119 16.10 1.31 -8.21
N LYS A 120 17.05 0.72 -8.93
CA LYS A 120 16.83 0.06 -10.22
C LYS A 120 15.79 -1.05 -10.20
N GLU A 121 15.54 -1.64 -9.04
CA GLU A 121 14.57 -2.72 -8.83
C GLU A 121 13.13 -2.30 -9.13
N LEU A 122 12.82 -0.98 -9.14
CA LEU A 122 11.52 -0.49 -9.62
C LEU A 122 11.22 -0.95 -11.06
N GLY A 123 12.26 -1.09 -11.88
CA GLY A 123 12.15 -1.60 -13.25
C GLY A 123 11.77 -3.08 -13.38
N ASN A 124 11.79 -3.86 -12.28
CA ASN A 124 11.39 -5.27 -12.29
C ASN A 124 9.86 -5.48 -12.30
N ILE A 125 9.10 -4.42 -12.50
CA ILE A 125 7.64 -4.46 -12.67
C ILE A 125 7.27 -5.21 -13.95
N THR A 126 6.11 -5.88 -13.98
CA THR A 126 5.60 -6.47 -15.21
C THR A 126 5.04 -5.40 -16.16
N LYS A 127 5.01 -5.69 -17.46
CA LYS A 127 4.46 -4.76 -18.45
C LYS A 127 3.02 -4.37 -18.14
N GLU A 128 2.20 -5.33 -17.71
CA GLU A 128 0.77 -5.17 -17.41
C GLU A 128 0.53 -4.28 -16.18
N GLN A 129 1.50 -4.23 -15.27
CA GLN A 129 1.41 -3.44 -14.04
C GLN A 129 2.14 -2.11 -14.11
N SER A 130 2.96 -1.89 -15.14
CA SER A 130 3.86 -0.73 -15.21
C SER A 130 3.13 0.62 -15.24
N GLU A 131 2.03 0.75 -16.00
CA GLU A 131 1.21 1.95 -15.99
C GLU A 131 0.53 2.16 -14.64
N LYS A 132 -0.08 1.09 -14.09
CA LYS A 132 -0.75 1.13 -12.78
C LYS A 132 0.20 1.50 -11.64
N MET A 133 1.45 1.08 -11.72
CA MET A 133 2.48 1.46 -10.76
C MET A 133 2.71 2.98 -10.78
N ILE A 134 2.85 3.56 -11.96
CA ILE A 134 3.04 5.02 -12.11
C ILE A 134 1.79 5.76 -11.60
N GLU A 135 0.60 5.33 -12.00
CA GLU A 135 -0.67 5.87 -11.51
C GLU A 135 -0.73 5.84 -9.98
N ALA A 136 -0.41 4.70 -9.37
CA ALA A 136 -0.44 4.52 -7.93
C ALA A 136 0.56 5.44 -7.20
N ILE A 137 1.80 5.57 -7.71
CA ILE A 137 2.81 6.49 -7.15
C ILE A 137 2.29 7.92 -7.21
N VAL A 138 1.85 8.38 -8.38
CA VAL A 138 1.41 9.76 -8.59
C VAL A 138 0.21 10.11 -7.70
N TYR A 139 -0.81 9.25 -7.69
CA TYR A 139 -2.00 9.49 -6.89
C TYR A 139 -1.77 9.38 -5.37
N THR A 140 -0.75 8.62 -4.94
CA THR A 140 -0.36 8.53 -3.53
C THR A 140 0.35 9.80 -3.04
N ILE A 141 1.14 10.43 -3.91
CA ILE A 141 1.96 11.60 -3.56
C ILE A 141 1.17 12.89 -3.74
N THR A 142 0.41 13.01 -4.85
CA THR A 142 -0.28 14.27 -5.19
C THR A 142 -1.52 14.51 -4.31
N ASN A 143 -1.67 15.75 -3.88
CA ASN A 143 -2.81 16.23 -3.10
C ASN A 143 -3.09 17.70 -3.46
N GLU A 144 -3.77 18.46 -2.60
CA GLU A 144 -4.09 19.87 -2.83
C GLU A 144 -2.85 20.79 -2.85
N ASN A 145 -1.78 20.40 -2.16
CA ASN A 145 -0.54 21.17 -2.05
C ASN A 145 0.56 20.65 -2.99
N ILE A 146 0.54 19.34 -3.32
CA ILE A 146 1.50 18.69 -4.21
C ILE A 146 0.82 18.40 -5.54
N LEU A 147 1.15 19.18 -6.56
CA LEU A 147 0.49 19.14 -7.85
C LEU A 147 1.21 18.23 -8.86
N GLY A 148 2.50 17.95 -8.65
CA GLY A 148 3.30 17.17 -9.58
C GLY A 148 4.33 16.26 -8.92
N VAL A 149 4.73 15.25 -9.67
CA VAL A 149 5.75 14.27 -9.28
C VAL A 149 6.73 14.03 -10.43
N GLU A 150 8.01 14.05 -10.12
CA GLU A 150 9.07 13.54 -10.98
C GLU A 150 9.58 12.21 -10.41
N ILE A 151 9.67 11.19 -11.24
CA ILE A 151 10.15 9.86 -10.84
C ILE A 151 11.54 9.63 -11.42
N TYR A 152 12.48 9.27 -10.57
CA TYR A 152 13.84 8.89 -10.92
C TYR A 152 14.11 7.44 -10.56
N VAL A 153 14.76 6.71 -11.46
CA VAL A 153 15.16 5.31 -11.28
C VAL A 153 16.64 5.19 -11.55
N ASP A 154 17.40 4.69 -10.60
CA ASP A 154 18.86 4.57 -10.70
C ASP A 154 19.54 5.88 -11.14
N GLY A 155 19.10 6.99 -10.55
CA GLY A 155 19.61 8.34 -10.82
C GLY A 155 19.12 8.98 -12.13
N SER A 156 18.37 8.27 -12.96
CA SER A 156 17.85 8.79 -14.23
C SER A 156 16.34 9.03 -14.17
N MET A 157 15.89 10.14 -14.77
CA MET A 157 14.45 10.42 -14.87
C MET A 157 13.73 9.34 -15.67
N LEU A 158 12.59 8.88 -15.16
CA LEU A 158 11.73 7.89 -15.81
C LEU A 158 10.94 8.56 -16.95
N ARG A 159 11.44 8.46 -18.18
CA ARG A 159 10.83 9.08 -19.37
C ARG A 159 9.83 8.20 -20.11
N TYR A 160 9.84 6.91 -19.86
CA TYR A 160 8.97 5.94 -20.52
C TYR A 160 8.33 5.02 -19.48
N VAL A 161 7.10 4.59 -19.75
CA VAL A 161 6.48 3.51 -18.99
C VAL A 161 7.33 2.25 -19.15
N PRO A 162 7.78 1.61 -18.05
CA PRO A 162 8.64 0.43 -18.12
C PRO A 162 8.07 -0.65 -19.07
N HIS A 163 8.95 -1.26 -19.85
CA HIS A 163 8.62 -2.32 -20.82
C HIS A 163 7.68 -1.88 -21.96
N THR A 164 7.48 -0.57 -22.15
CA THR A 164 6.66 -0.01 -23.22
C THR A 164 7.43 1.10 -23.96
N LYS A 165 6.85 1.59 -25.05
CA LYS A 165 7.34 2.78 -25.77
C LYS A 165 6.52 4.03 -25.43
N LYS A 166 5.61 3.95 -24.46
CA LYS A 166 4.76 5.06 -24.07
C LYS A 166 5.60 6.08 -23.31
N GLU A 167 5.70 7.27 -23.87
CA GLU A 167 6.41 8.39 -23.26
C GLU A 167 5.62 8.97 -22.09
N LEU A 168 6.35 9.41 -21.07
CA LEU A 168 5.80 10.05 -19.88
C LEU A 168 6.10 11.56 -19.91
N PRO A 169 5.17 12.40 -19.45
CA PRO A 169 5.47 13.79 -19.15
C PRO A 169 6.60 13.90 -18.13
N THR A 170 7.40 14.96 -18.22
CA THR A 170 8.46 15.25 -17.23
C THR A 170 7.88 15.37 -15.82
N ILE A 171 6.77 16.09 -15.68
CA ILE A 171 6.02 16.23 -14.44
C ILE A 171 4.73 15.43 -14.58
N LEU A 172 4.57 14.45 -13.70
CA LEU A 172 3.39 13.60 -13.63
C LEU A 172 2.39 14.21 -12.64
N SER A 173 1.14 14.33 -13.04
CA SER A 173 0.04 14.84 -12.20
C SER A 173 -1.16 13.90 -12.27
N LYS A 174 -2.21 14.18 -11.51
CA LYS A 174 -3.47 13.41 -11.57
C LYS A 174 -4.15 13.42 -12.95
N GLU A 175 -3.71 14.27 -13.86
CA GLU A 175 -4.20 14.29 -15.26
C GLU A 175 -3.88 13.00 -16.03
N ILE A 176 -2.87 12.23 -15.60
CA ILE A 176 -2.63 10.90 -16.18
C ILE A 176 -3.85 9.99 -16.02
N GLY A 177 -4.73 10.25 -15.01
CA GLY A 177 -5.88 9.42 -14.66
C GLY A 177 -5.47 8.08 -14.03
N ILE A 178 -6.47 7.29 -13.62
CA ILE A 178 -6.29 5.92 -13.12
C ILE A 178 -7.23 4.97 -13.83
N ASN A 179 -6.78 3.72 -13.99
CA ASN A 179 -7.57 2.62 -14.55
C ASN A 179 -8.20 2.95 -15.91
N LYS A 180 -7.50 3.71 -16.76
CA LYS A 180 -7.97 4.01 -18.10
C LYS A 180 -7.88 2.78 -18.99
N SER A 181 -9.02 2.31 -19.51
CA SER A 181 -9.07 1.29 -20.55
C SER A 181 -9.38 1.94 -21.89
N TYR A 182 -8.59 1.64 -22.89
CA TYR A 182 -8.84 2.04 -24.27
C TYR A 182 -9.32 0.80 -25.03
N GLU A 183 -10.62 0.73 -25.36
CA GLU A 183 -11.16 -0.25 -26.28
C GLU A 183 -11.17 0.35 -27.68
N VAL A 184 -10.39 -0.23 -28.59
CA VAL A 184 -10.46 0.07 -30.00
C VAL A 184 -11.29 -1.02 -30.66
N SER A 185 -12.58 -0.73 -30.91
CA SER A 185 -13.51 -1.72 -31.45
C SER A 185 -13.42 -1.86 -32.98
N SER A 186 -12.99 -0.83 -33.70
CA SER A 186 -12.66 -0.89 -35.14
C SER A 186 -11.86 0.33 -35.58
N GLN A 187 -11.31 0.29 -36.80
CA GLN A 187 -10.56 1.42 -37.40
C GLN A 187 -11.39 2.71 -37.57
N ASN A 188 -12.70 2.64 -37.43
CA ASN A 188 -13.64 3.76 -37.63
C ASN A 188 -14.40 4.17 -36.35
N ASP A 189 -14.12 3.54 -35.23
CA ASP A 189 -14.82 3.87 -33.97
C ASP A 189 -14.08 4.96 -33.19
N ILE A 190 -14.89 5.87 -32.64
CA ILE A 190 -14.41 6.89 -31.72
C ILE A 190 -13.93 6.18 -30.44
N THR A 191 -12.69 6.41 -30.06
CA THR A 191 -12.11 5.87 -28.84
C THR A 191 -12.97 6.22 -27.63
N LYS A 192 -13.61 5.22 -27.02
CA LYS A 192 -14.40 5.40 -25.83
C LYS A 192 -13.49 5.22 -24.61
N VAL A 193 -13.22 6.30 -23.88
CA VAL A 193 -12.50 6.24 -22.62
C VAL A 193 -13.49 5.91 -21.51
N VAL A 194 -13.34 4.76 -20.88
CA VAL A 194 -14.11 4.39 -19.69
C VAL A 194 -13.24 4.62 -18.48
N MET A 195 -13.63 5.58 -17.65
CA MET A 195 -13.03 5.75 -16.31
C MET A 195 -13.87 4.94 -15.32
N MET A 196 -13.24 3.97 -14.66
CA MET A 196 -13.83 3.25 -13.54
C MET A 196 -13.27 3.81 -12.23
N TYR A 197 -14.16 4.22 -11.36
CA TYR A 197 -13.85 4.74 -10.02
C TYR A 197 -13.86 3.63 -8.97
#